data_8a15f5de20f5444a401b43aea6abef2d
#
_entry.id   8a15f5de20f5444a401b43aea6abef2d
#
_cell.length_a   1.000
_cell.length_b   1.000
_cell.length_c   1.000
_cell.angle_alpha   90.00
_cell.angle_beta   90.00
_cell.angle_gamma   90.00
#
_symmetry.space_group_name_H-M   'P 1'
#
loop_
_entity.id
_entity.type
_entity.pdbx_description
1 polymer ?
#
loop_
_entity_poly.entity_id
_entity_poly.type
_entity_poly.pdbx_seq_one_letter_code
_entity_poly.pdbx_strand_id
1 'polypeptide(L)'
;MRSLVTYRGRSLGIVVLTVLQFLVGVVHVFFGLWLLAAGSQPIFVVSGQSPEVYSVYTLAFGLLVLIFTSGIWLSKRWGWGGTVAVSVFVVVADALTLLSLPSIPGIPRFAAAPEIIYSLSMLLYLSQTHVRIKYKIST
;
A
#
# COMPACT_ATOMS: atom_id res chain seq x y z
N MET A 1 -18.61 -7.91 26.67
CA MET A 1 -17.32 -8.41 26.17
C MET A 1 -17.51 -8.93 24.74
N ARG A 2 -17.04 -8.23 23.73
CA ARG A 2 -17.01 -8.78 22.36
C ARG A 2 -15.83 -9.74 22.26
N SER A 3 -16.09 -11.03 22.14
CA SER A 3 -15.07 -12.03 21.81
C SER A 3 -14.51 -11.67 20.43
N LEU A 4 -13.34 -11.07 20.39
CA LEU A 4 -12.63 -10.87 19.14
C LEU A 4 -12.32 -12.24 18.56
N VAL A 5 -12.92 -12.55 17.42
CA VAL A 5 -12.62 -13.77 16.69
C VAL A 5 -11.12 -13.76 16.39
N THR A 6 -10.40 -14.75 16.93
CA THR A 6 -8.95 -14.85 16.74
C THR A 6 -8.62 -16.03 15.83
N TYR A 7 -7.73 -15.80 14.88
CA TYR A 7 -7.13 -16.84 14.06
C TYR A 7 -5.67 -17.02 14.50
N ARG A 8 -5.32 -18.19 15.06
CA ARG A 8 -4.00 -18.51 15.61
C ARG A 8 -3.45 -17.40 16.55
N GLY A 9 -4.30 -16.88 17.46
CA GLY A 9 -3.91 -15.82 18.39
C GLY A 9 -3.81 -14.41 17.79
N ARG A 10 -4.25 -14.22 16.53
CA ARG A 10 -4.32 -12.91 15.88
C ARG A 10 -5.77 -12.46 15.74
N SER A 11 -6.01 -11.14 15.89
CA SER A 11 -7.34 -10.59 15.60
C SER A 11 -7.67 -10.78 14.11
N LEU A 12 -8.92 -11.10 13.82
CA LEU A 12 -9.38 -11.28 12.43
C LEU A 12 -9.02 -10.07 11.55
N GLY A 13 -9.14 -8.85 12.09
CA GLY A 13 -8.80 -7.62 11.37
C GLY A 13 -7.33 -7.56 10.92
N ILE A 14 -6.37 -7.99 11.75
CA ILE A 14 -4.96 -8.05 11.35
C ILE A 14 -4.75 -9.10 10.25
N VAL A 15 -5.43 -10.23 10.32
CA VAL A 15 -5.33 -11.26 9.27
C VAL A 15 -5.86 -10.72 7.95
N VAL A 16 -7.06 -10.13 7.95
CA VAL A 16 -7.67 -9.53 6.75
C VAL A 16 -6.78 -8.44 6.18
N LEU A 17 -6.30 -7.53 7.02
CA LEU A 17 -5.40 -6.45 6.61
C LEU A 17 -4.12 -7.01 5.95
N THR A 18 -3.51 -8.01 6.58
CA THR A 18 -2.27 -8.62 6.05
C THR A 18 -2.50 -9.30 4.71
N VAL A 19 -3.63 -10.01 4.55
CA VAL A 19 -3.98 -10.66 3.27
C VAL A 19 -4.23 -9.63 2.18
N LEU A 20 -4.99 -8.58 2.47
CA LEU A 20 -5.24 -7.50 1.50
C LEU A 20 -3.94 -6.80 1.10
N GLN A 21 -3.10 -6.46 2.07
CA GLN A 21 -1.80 -5.82 1.82
C GLN A 21 -0.87 -6.73 1.01
N PHE A 22 -0.86 -8.03 1.28
CA PHE A 22 -0.12 -9.01 0.51
C PHE A 22 -0.58 -9.04 -0.95
N LEU A 23 -1.88 -9.10 -1.19
CA LEU A 23 -2.44 -9.10 -2.54
C LEU A 23 -2.09 -7.80 -3.30
N VAL A 24 -2.22 -6.65 -2.65
CA VAL A 24 -1.81 -5.36 -3.23
C VAL A 24 -0.33 -5.38 -3.61
N GLY A 25 0.55 -5.85 -2.71
CA GLY A 25 1.98 -5.95 -2.99
C GLY A 25 2.31 -6.87 -4.17
N VAL A 26 1.68 -8.05 -4.22
CA VAL A 26 1.88 -9.01 -5.33
C VAL A 26 1.41 -8.42 -6.66
N VAL A 27 0.24 -7.80 -6.70
CA VAL A 27 -0.30 -7.15 -7.91
C VAL A 27 0.65 -6.07 -8.42
N HIS A 28 1.17 -5.21 -7.53
CA HIS A 28 2.10 -4.14 -7.91
C HIS A 28 3.44 -4.69 -8.41
N VAL A 29 3.98 -5.72 -7.77
CA VAL A 29 5.22 -6.38 -8.25
C VAL A 29 5.00 -6.98 -9.62
N PHE A 30 3.93 -7.75 -9.80
CA PHE A 30 3.62 -8.37 -11.08
C PHE A 30 3.40 -7.33 -12.18
N PHE A 31 2.61 -6.28 -11.89
CA PHE A 31 2.33 -5.21 -12.83
C PHE A 31 3.58 -4.40 -13.16
N GLY A 32 4.41 -4.07 -12.17
CA GLY A 32 5.67 -3.38 -12.38
C GLY A 32 6.65 -4.17 -13.26
N LEU A 33 6.78 -5.48 -13.02
CA LEU A 33 7.58 -6.37 -13.87
C LEU A 33 7.02 -6.47 -15.29
N TRP A 34 5.69 -6.56 -15.41
CA TRP A 34 5.04 -6.60 -16.73
C TRP A 34 5.29 -5.30 -17.51
N LEU A 35 5.16 -4.14 -16.87
CA LEU A 35 5.45 -2.85 -17.50
C LEU A 35 6.92 -2.75 -17.95
N LEU A 36 7.87 -3.23 -17.14
CA LEU A 36 9.29 -3.24 -17.50
C LEU A 36 9.56 -4.18 -18.68
N ALA A 37 8.93 -5.36 -18.70
CA ALA A 37 9.11 -6.35 -19.76
C ALA A 37 8.42 -5.96 -21.08
N ALA A 38 7.25 -5.33 -21.00
CA ALA A 38 6.49 -4.88 -22.18
C ALA A 38 7.14 -3.70 -22.91
N GLY A 39 8.13 -3.06 -22.29
CA GLY A 39 8.70 -1.82 -22.81
C GLY A 39 7.65 -0.70 -22.86
N SER A 40 7.99 0.39 -23.51
CA SER A 40 7.14 1.58 -23.65
C SER A 40 5.94 1.41 -24.60
N GLN A 41 5.27 0.26 -24.54
CA GLN A 41 4.04 0.08 -25.33
C GLN A 41 2.90 0.96 -24.77
N PRO A 42 2.26 1.78 -25.59
CA PRO A 42 1.46 2.93 -25.16
C PRO A 42 0.02 2.59 -24.71
N ILE A 43 -0.23 1.43 -24.11
CA ILE A 43 -1.60 1.06 -23.75
C ILE A 43 -2.18 1.97 -22.65
N PHE A 44 -1.32 2.65 -21.87
CA PHE A 44 -1.74 3.54 -20.78
C PHE A 44 -0.92 4.85 -20.69
N VAL A 45 -0.16 5.20 -21.74
CA VAL A 45 0.65 6.43 -21.73
C VAL A 45 -0.26 7.63 -21.98
N VAL A 46 -0.64 8.32 -20.94
CA VAL A 46 -1.04 9.72 -21.04
C VAL A 46 0.19 10.47 -21.52
N SER A 47 0.07 11.12 -22.67
CA SER A 47 1.12 11.86 -23.35
C SER A 47 1.99 12.69 -22.41
N GLY A 48 3.30 12.49 -22.45
CA GLY A 48 4.30 13.30 -21.76
C GLY A 48 4.95 12.71 -20.52
N GLN A 49 4.70 11.44 -20.17
CA GLN A 49 5.26 10.80 -18.99
C GLN A 49 6.22 9.66 -19.37
N SER A 50 7.36 9.54 -18.64
CA SER A 50 8.29 8.45 -18.88
C SER A 50 7.72 7.15 -18.29
N PRO A 51 7.39 6.14 -19.12
CA PRO A 51 6.83 4.87 -18.64
C PRO A 51 7.78 4.14 -17.66
N GLU A 52 9.06 4.37 -17.81
CA GLU A 52 10.10 3.75 -16.97
C GLU A 52 10.00 4.18 -15.50
N VAL A 53 9.78 5.47 -15.24
CA VAL A 53 9.66 5.98 -13.86
C VAL A 53 8.48 5.32 -13.16
N TYR A 54 7.33 5.22 -13.82
CA TYR A 54 6.16 4.59 -13.25
C TYR A 54 6.34 3.08 -13.04
N SER A 55 6.99 2.39 -13.97
CA SER A 55 7.27 0.96 -13.85
C SER A 55 8.17 0.65 -12.65
N VAL A 56 9.27 1.41 -12.52
CA VAL A 56 10.20 1.28 -11.39
C VAL A 56 9.51 1.64 -10.07
N TYR A 57 8.73 2.73 -10.05
CA TYR A 57 7.95 3.12 -8.89
C TYR A 57 6.99 2.00 -8.45
N THR A 58 6.20 1.47 -9.38
CA THR A 58 5.20 0.42 -9.10
C THR A 58 5.85 -0.86 -8.56
N LEU A 59 6.99 -1.26 -9.15
CA LEU A 59 7.75 -2.42 -8.69
C LEU A 59 8.34 -2.18 -7.29
N ALA A 60 9.01 -1.06 -7.07
CA ALA A 60 9.59 -0.70 -5.78
C ALA A 60 8.52 -0.60 -4.69
N PHE A 61 7.39 0.04 -5.01
CA PHE A 61 6.24 0.14 -4.11
C PHE A 61 5.72 -1.25 -3.72
N GLY A 62 5.50 -2.14 -4.68
CA GLY A 62 5.04 -3.51 -4.42
C GLY A 62 5.98 -4.28 -3.51
N LEU A 63 7.30 -4.18 -3.74
CA LEU A 63 8.31 -4.81 -2.88
C LEU A 63 8.28 -4.25 -1.46
N LEU A 64 8.21 -2.94 -1.28
CA LEU A 64 8.10 -2.31 0.04
C LEU A 64 6.83 -2.77 0.78
N VAL A 65 5.70 -2.81 0.08
CA VAL A 65 4.43 -3.30 0.64
C VAL A 65 4.58 -4.74 1.12
N LEU A 66 5.20 -5.65 0.35
CA LEU A 66 5.43 -7.04 0.76
C LEU A 66 6.37 -7.15 1.97
N ILE A 67 7.44 -6.34 2.01
CA ILE A 67 8.35 -6.30 3.16
C ILE A 67 7.57 -5.88 4.41
N PHE A 68 6.80 -4.78 4.37
CA PHE A 68 6.05 -4.32 5.53
C PHE A 68 4.90 -5.25 5.89
N THR A 69 4.29 -5.93 4.92
CA THR A 69 3.31 -7.01 5.17
C THR A 69 3.91 -8.11 6.03
N SER A 70 5.13 -8.54 5.73
CA SER A 70 5.83 -9.54 6.54
C SER A 70 6.07 -9.05 7.97
N GLY A 71 6.41 -7.78 8.13
CA GLY A 71 6.56 -7.15 9.44
C GLY A 71 5.24 -7.08 10.23
N ILE A 72 4.14 -6.75 9.57
CA ILE A 72 2.79 -6.81 10.17
C ILE A 72 2.47 -8.24 10.63
N TRP A 73 2.70 -9.23 9.75
CA TRP A 73 2.48 -10.63 10.08
C TRP A 73 3.31 -11.10 11.27
N LEU A 74 4.57 -10.71 11.34
CA LEU A 74 5.49 -11.02 12.45
C LEU A 74 5.26 -10.15 13.69
N SER A 75 4.26 -9.27 13.69
CA SER A 75 3.95 -8.32 14.78
C SER A 75 5.15 -7.44 15.16
N LYS A 76 5.93 -7.02 14.18
CA LYS A 76 7.10 -6.15 14.36
C LYS A 76 6.71 -4.67 14.24
N ARG A 77 7.32 -3.81 15.08
CA ARG A 77 7.09 -2.36 15.06
C ARG A 77 7.41 -1.72 13.70
N TRP A 78 8.48 -2.16 13.06
CA TRP A 78 8.86 -1.64 11.75
C TRP A 78 7.84 -1.96 10.65
N GLY A 79 7.15 -3.12 10.74
CA GLY A 79 6.05 -3.45 9.82
C GLY A 79 4.87 -2.50 9.99
N TRP A 80 4.48 -2.20 11.23
CA TRP A 80 3.45 -1.21 11.53
C TRP A 80 3.86 0.19 11.03
N GLY A 81 5.05 0.67 11.42
CA GLY A 81 5.55 1.98 11.02
C GLY A 81 5.72 2.13 9.52
N GLY A 82 6.27 1.12 8.85
CA GLY A 82 6.44 1.11 7.41
C GLY A 82 5.11 1.13 6.66
N THR A 83 4.12 0.34 7.11
CA THR A 83 2.77 0.36 6.52
C THR A 83 2.11 1.72 6.69
N VAL A 84 2.21 2.34 7.88
CA VAL A 84 1.67 3.69 8.11
C VAL A 84 2.36 4.71 7.18
N ALA A 85 3.69 4.69 7.11
CA ALA A 85 4.46 5.62 6.26
C ALA A 85 4.09 5.49 4.77
N VAL A 86 4.02 4.26 4.27
CA VAL A 86 3.62 4.00 2.87
C VAL A 86 2.17 4.43 2.62
N SER A 87 1.25 4.16 3.54
CA SER A 87 -0.15 4.57 3.38
C SER A 87 -0.32 6.09 3.36
N VAL A 88 0.41 6.82 4.21
CA VAL A 88 0.42 8.29 4.18
C VAL A 88 0.98 8.80 2.86
N PHE A 89 2.10 8.22 2.40
CA PHE A 89 2.72 8.58 1.14
C PHE A 89 1.76 8.40 -0.04
N VAL A 90 1.06 7.25 -0.13
CA VAL A 90 0.07 6.97 -1.18
C VAL A 90 -1.06 8.00 -1.15
N VAL A 91 -1.64 8.27 0.03
CA VAL A 91 -2.72 9.27 0.15
C VAL A 91 -2.27 10.63 -0.37
N VAL A 92 -1.05 11.06 -0.05
CA VAL A 92 -0.52 12.36 -0.52
C VAL A 92 -0.27 12.34 -2.03
N ALA A 93 0.43 11.31 -2.55
CA ALA A 93 0.76 11.20 -3.97
C ALA A 93 -0.50 11.15 -4.85
N ASP A 94 -1.48 10.35 -4.45
CA ASP A 94 -2.73 10.20 -5.18
C ASP A 94 -3.63 11.42 -5.08
N ALA A 95 -3.68 12.08 -3.91
CA ALA A 95 -4.39 13.35 -3.77
C ALA A 95 -3.81 14.42 -4.70
N LEU A 96 -2.49 14.55 -4.78
CA LEU A 96 -1.83 15.46 -5.72
C LEU A 96 -2.18 15.11 -7.18
N THR A 97 -2.21 13.82 -7.52
CA THR A 97 -2.60 13.34 -8.85
C THR A 97 -4.04 13.70 -9.18
N LEU A 98 -4.98 13.51 -8.25
CA LEU A 98 -6.38 13.90 -8.45
C LEU A 98 -6.57 15.40 -8.60
N LEU A 99 -5.81 16.20 -7.85
CA LEU A 99 -5.83 17.67 -7.93
C LEU A 99 -5.07 18.22 -9.14
N SER A 100 -4.48 17.37 -9.98
CA SER A 100 -3.65 17.77 -11.13
C SER A 100 -2.41 18.57 -10.74
N LEU A 101 -1.92 18.39 -9.52
CA LEU A 101 -0.68 18.97 -9.02
C LEU A 101 0.51 18.08 -9.38
N PRO A 102 1.74 18.60 -9.37
CA PRO A 102 2.94 17.79 -9.58
C PRO A 102 3.01 16.62 -8.59
N SER A 103 3.05 15.40 -9.12
CA SER A 103 3.10 14.15 -8.40
C SER A 103 4.03 13.17 -9.11
N ILE A 104 3.97 11.89 -8.75
CA ILE A 104 4.73 10.86 -9.44
C ILE A 104 4.20 10.72 -10.87
N PRO A 105 5.07 10.88 -11.89
CA PRO A 105 4.66 10.73 -13.27
C PRO A 105 4.10 9.33 -13.55
N GLY A 106 2.96 9.25 -14.22
CA GLY A 106 2.37 7.99 -14.67
C GLY A 106 1.28 7.40 -13.77
N ILE A 107 0.99 7.94 -12.59
CA ILE A 107 -0.13 7.46 -11.78
C ILE A 107 -1.45 7.72 -12.51
N PRO A 108 -2.22 6.65 -12.86
CA PRO A 108 -3.50 6.84 -13.52
C PRO A 108 -4.53 7.40 -12.53
N ARG A 109 -5.26 8.45 -12.92
CA ARG A 109 -6.29 9.06 -12.06
C ARG A 109 -7.37 8.08 -11.59
N PHE A 110 -7.73 7.11 -12.42
CA PHE A 110 -8.73 6.11 -12.06
C PHE A 110 -8.25 5.14 -10.95
N ALA A 111 -6.93 4.95 -10.81
CA ALA A 111 -6.35 4.14 -9.74
C ALA A 111 -6.21 4.91 -8.42
N ALA A 112 -6.00 6.22 -8.49
CA ALA A 112 -5.75 7.06 -7.31
C ALA A 112 -6.91 7.03 -6.29
N ALA A 113 -8.16 7.06 -6.73
CA ALA A 113 -9.29 7.06 -5.80
C ALA A 113 -9.41 5.77 -4.98
N PRO A 114 -9.40 4.54 -5.55
CA PRO A 114 -9.42 3.31 -4.78
C PRO A 114 -8.17 3.14 -3.91
N GLU A 115 -6.99 3.60 -4.35
CA GLU A 115 -5.76 3.55 -3.56
C GLU A 115 -5.82 4.45 -2.32
N ILE A 116 -6.40 5.64 -2.43
CA ILE A 116 -6.68 6.53 -1.28
C ILE A 116 -7.61 5.83 -0.28
N ILE A 117 -8.74 5.27 -0.76
CA ILE A 117 -9.72 4.59 0.11
C ILE A 117 -9.05 3.43 0.86
N TYR A 118 -8.27 2.62 0.14
CA TYR A 118 -7.50 1.52 0.73
C TYR A 118 -6.53 2.02 1.80
N SER A 119 -5.71 3.02 1.47
CA SER A 119 -4.68 3.57 2.36
C SER A 119 -5.27 4.24 3.59
N LEU A 120 -6.37 4.99 3.46
CA LEU A 120 -7.11 5.55 4.59
C LEU A 120 -7.69 4.46 5.49
N SER A 121 -8.25 3.40 4.92
CA SER A 121 -8.76 2.26 5.68
C SER A 121 -7.67 1.58 6.49
N MET A 122 -6.47 1.42 5.90
CA MET A 122 -5.29 0.92 6.59
C MET A 122 -4.86 1.83 7.75
N LEU A 123 -4.78 3.14 7.51
CA LEU A 123 -4.42 4.13 8.54
C LEU A 123 -5.42 4.12 9.70
N LEU A 124 -6.72 4.13 9.41
CA LEU A 124 -7.77 4.09 10.42
C LEU A 124 -7.70 2.82 11.26
N TYR A 125 -7.48 1.67 10.63
CA TYR A 125 -7.36 0.41 11.36
C TYR A 125 -6.09 0.34 12.21
N LEU A 126 -4.93 0.72 11.66
CA LEU A 126 -3.64 0.68 12.36
C LEU A 126 -3.55 1.72 13.48
N SER A 127 -4.34 2.81 13.44
CA SER A 127 -4.41 3.82 14.50
C SER A 127 -5.21 3.38 15.73
N GLN A 128 -5.98 2.31 15.63
CA GLN A 128 -6.81 1.83 16.74
C GLN A 128 -5.95 1.38 17.92
N THR A 129 -6.37 1.75 19.14
CA THR A 129 -5.61 1.51 20.38
C THR A 129 -5.22 0.04 20.57
N HIS A 130 -6.14 -0.90 20.31
CA HIS A 130 -5.87 -2.32 20.46
C HIS A 130 -4.80 -2.85 19.48
N VAL A 131 -4.70 -2.25 18.27
CA VAL A 131 -3.66 -2.56 17.28
C VAL A 131 -2.34 -1.97 17.72
N ARG A 132 -2.30 -0.69 18.12
CA ARG A 132 -1.10 -0.01 18.60
C ARG A 132 -0.46 -0.74 19.77
N ILE A 133 -1.26 -1.16 20.76
CA ILE A 133 -0.79 -1.95 21.90
C ILE A 133 -0.11 -3.23 21.44
N LYS A 134 -0.68 -3.95 20.47
CA LYS A 134 -0.11 -5.18 19.94
C LYS A 134 1.28 -4.98 19.34
N TYR A 135 1.50 -3.86 18.67
CA TYR A 135 2.82 -3.51 18.10
C TYR A 135 3.71 -2.75 19.09
N LYS A 136 3.30 -2.64 20.37
CA LYS A 136 4.03 -1.92 21.43
C LYS A 136 4.32 -0.47 21.04
N ILE A 137 3.38 0.19 20.37
CA ILE A 137 3.44 1.61 20.05
C ILE A 137 2.89 2.36 21.27
N SER A 138 3.71 3.21 21.88
CA SER A 138 3.26 4.05 22.98
C SER A 138 2.12 4.98 22.54
N THR A 139 1.14 5.11 23.38
CA THR A 139 0.06 6.11 23.22
C THR A 139 0.55 7.45 23.70
#